data_13ed08d6c6b014b7f978f01bc98a170a
#
_entry.id   13ed08d6c6b014b7f978f01bc98a170a
#
_cell.length_a   1.000
_cell.length_b   1.000
_cell.length_c   1.000
_cell.angle_alpha   90.00
_cell.angle_beta   90.00
_cell.angle_gamma   90.00
#
_symmetry.space_group_name_H-M   'P 1'
#
loop_
_entity.id
_entity.type
_entity.pdbx_description
1 polymer ?
#
loop_
_entity_poly.entity_id
_entity_poly.type
_entity_poly.pdbx_seq_one_letter_code
_entity_poly.pdbx_strand_id
1 'polypeptide(L)'
;KTNLLREMSFGKWENRLFKEIMDEFPDLVKDYANASDNFKAPDGESFIDMHERAKNFMKNISWEKETTLIVSHGGFMRVLLTTILNLPRKNLLNFQFENCSITEVIKIENKQPILNKINFTEHLL
;
A
#
# COMPACT_ATOMS: atom_id res chain seq x y z
N LYS A 1 -7.59 16.23 -1.44
CA LYS A 1 -7.63 15.09 -2.37
C LYS A 1 -6.33 15.05 -3.17
N THR A 2 -5.70 13.87 -3.32
CA THR A 2 -4.42 13.70 -4.03
C THR A 2 -4.40 12.38 -4.80
N ASN A 3 -3.79 12.37 -5.98
CA ASN A 3 -3.58 11.15 -6.77
C ASN A 3 -2.46 10.25 -6.21
N LEU A 4 -1.68 10.76 -5.25
CA LEU A 4 -0.61 9.99 -4.60
C LEU A 4 -1.15 8.81 -3.77
N LEU A 5 -2.43 8.86 -3.37
CA LEU A 5 -3.10 7.83 -2.56
C LEU A 5 -3.97 6.87 -3.35
N ARG A 6 -3.92 6.89 -4.70
CA ARG A 6 -4.69 5.95 -5.52
C ARG A 6 -4.18 4.51 -5.35
N GLU A 7 -5.01 3.55 -5.70
CA GLU A 7 -4.59 2.15 -5.77
C GLU A 7 -3.52 1.95 -6.85
N MET A 8 -2.86 0.80 -6.85
CA MET A 8 -1.95 0.38 -7.90
C MET A 8 -2.64 0.43 -9.26
N SER A 9 -1.97 1.00 -10.24
CA SER A 9 -2.41 0.83 -11.64
C SER A 9 -1.93 -0.51 -12.15
N PHE A 10 -2.87 -1.36 -12.53
CA PHE A 10 -2.59 -2.68 -13.09
C PHE A 10 -2.49 -2.66 -14.63
N GLY A 11 -2.67 -1.49 -15.26
CA GLY A 11 -2.49 -1.31 -16.70
C GLY A 11 -3.32 -2.30 -17.51
N LYS A 12 -2.68 -3.15 -18.33
CA LYS A 12 -3.36 -4.15 -19.17
C LYS A 12 -4.08 -5.26 -18.41
N TRP A 13 -3.87 -5.37 -17.10
CA TRP A 13 -4.60 -6.33 -16.27
C TRP A 13 -5.97 -5.80 -15.81
N GLU A 14 -6.20 -4.50 -15.90
CA GLU A 14 -7.47 -3.89 -15.50
C GLU A 14 -8.64 -4.39 -16.36
N ASN A 15 -9.78 -4.61 -15.73
CA ASN A 15 -11.01 -5.14 -16.37
C ASN A 15 -10.88 -6.54 -16.99
N ARG A 16 -9.90 -7.34 -16.55
CA ARG A 16 -9.73 -8.73 -16.97
C ARG A 16 -10.00 -9.69 -15.82
N LEU A 17 -10.42 -10.91 -16.15
CA LEU A 17 -10.53 -11.98 -15.15
C LEU A 17 -9.12 -12.42 -14.71
N PHE A 18 -8.94 -12.63 -13.43
CA PHE A 18 -7.65 -13.05 -12.86
C PHE A 18 -7.14 -14.37 -13.48
N LYS A 19 -8.06 -15.28 -13.83
CA LYS A 19 -7.72 -16.52 -14.52
C LYS A 19 -7.06 -16.28 -15.88
N GLU A 20 -7.59 -15.34 -16.67
CA GLU A 20 -7.01 -14.99 -17.98
C GLU A 20 -5.62 -14.38 -17.83
N ILE A 21 -5.43 -13.57 -16.79
CA ILE A 21 -4.12 -12.99 -16.47
C ILE A 21 -3.13 -14.08 -16.06
N MET A 22 -3.56 -15.04 -15.23
CA MET A 22 -2.73 -16.18 -14.83
C MET A 22 -2.31 -17.05 -16.01
N ASP A 23 -3.23 -17.30 -16.95
CA ASP A 23 -2.95 -18.12 -18.14
C ASP A 23 -1.97 -17.44 -19.09
N GLU A 24 -2.05 -16.11 -19.23
CA GLU A 24 -1.21 -15.33 -20.15
C GLU A 24 0.14 -14.89 -19.54
N PHE A 25 0.16 -14.59 -18.22
CA PHE A 25 1.34 -14.04 -17.53
C PHE A 25 1.69 -14.80 -16.24
N PRO A 26 1.89 -16.12 -16.27
CA PRO A 26 2.04 -16.93 -15.05
C PRO A 26 3.24 -16.50 -14.17
N ASP A 27 4.38 -16.19 -14.78
CA ASP A 27 5.57 -15.76 -14.05
C ASP A 27 5.37 -14.38 -13.41
N LEU A 28 4.73 -13.45 -14.12
CA LEU A 28 4.46 -12.13 -13.61
C LEU A 28 3.44 -12.14 -12.47
N VAL A 29 2.44 -13.02 -12.53
CA VAL A 29 1.49 -13.24 -11.43
C VAL A 29 2.21 -13.81 -10.20
N LYS A 30 3.19 -14.70 -10.39
CA LYS A 30 4.03 -15.21 -9.30
C LYS A 30 4.87 -14.11 -8.68
N ASP A 31 5.45 -13.23 -9.48
CA ASP A 31 6.20 -12.06 -8.99
C ASP A 31 5.29 -11.12 -8.20
N TYR A 32 4.08 -10.85 -8.69
CA TYR A 32 3.07 -10.08 -7.96
C TYR A 32 2.72 -10.71 -6.60
N ALA A 33 2.43 -12.02 -6.59
CA ALA A 33 2.04 -12.75 -5.38
C ALA A 33 3.14 -12.78 -4.30
N ASN A 34 4.41 -12.62 -4.69
CA ASN A 34 5.56 -12.59 -3.79
C ASN A 34 6.04 -11.16 -3.48
N ALA A 35 5.33 -10.12 -3.91
CA ALA A 35 5.78 -8.73 -3.84
C ALA A 35 7.22 -8.53 -4.35
N SER A 36 7.55 -9.23 -5.44
CA SER A 36 8.86 -9.19 -6.06
C SER A 36 9.19 -7.80 -6.61
N ASP A 37 10.46 -7.40 -6.48
CA ASP A 37 10.95 -6.17 -7.11
C ASP A 37 10.95 -6.27 -8.64
N ASN A 38 10.88 -7.49 -9.20
CA ASN A 38 10.77 -7.73 -10.64
C ASN A 38 9.36 -7.50 -11.18
N PHE A 39 8.34 -7.46 -10.30
CA PHE A 39 6.98 -7.26 -10.73
C PHE A 39 6.77 -5.84 -11.27
N LYS A 40 6.23 -5.77 -12.47
CA LYS A 40 5.63 -4.55 -13.04
C LYS A 40 4.44 -4.94 -13.92
N ALA A 41 3.27 -4.40 -13.61
CA ALA A 41 2.10 -4.62 -14.45
C ALA A 41 2.34 -4.05 -15.87
N PRO A 42 1.96 -4.76 -16.95
CA PRO A 42 2.11 -4.23 -18.31
C PRO A 42 1.35 -2.92 -18.48
N ASP A 43 2.03 -1.86 -18.86
CA ASP A 43 1.52 -0.48 -18.92
C ASP A 43 0.98 0.06 -17.57
N GLY A 44 1.37 -0.55 -16.46
CA GLY A 44 0.96 -0.20 -15.10
C GLY A 44 2.14 0.11 -14.17
N GLU A 45 1.90 0.00 -12.87
CA GLU A 45 2.87 0.27 -11.81
C GLU A 45 3.59 -1.02 -11.35
N SER A 46 4.80 -0.85 -10.84
CA SER A 46 5.52 -1.83 -10.02
C SER A 46 5.34 -1.51 -8.53
N PHE A 47 5.75 -2.43 -7.64
CA PHE A 47 5.84 -2.13 -6.21
C PHE A 47 6.86 -1.02 -5.91
N ILE A 48 7.90 -0.89 -6.73
CA ILE A 48 8.89 0.19 -6.62
C ILE A 48 8.23 1.52 -6.91
N ASP A 49 7.45 1.62 -8.01
CA ASP A 49 6.72 2.84 -8.37
C ASP A 49 5.75 3.27 -7.24
N MET A 50 5.04 2.30 -6.63
CA MET A 50 4.15 2.57 -5.49
C MET A 50 4.91 3.10 -4.27
N HIS A 51 6.08 2.53 -3.93
CA HIS A 51 6.90 3.00 -2.81
C HIS A 51 7.43 4.42 -3.04
N GLU A 52 7.88 4.73 -4.25
CA GLU A 52 8.29 6.10 -4.57
C GLU A 52 7.13 7.09 -4.46
N ARG A 53 5.93 6.68 -4.88
CA ARG A 53 4.70 7.47 -4.71
C ARG A 53 4.34 7.66 -3.24
N ALA A 54 4.48 6.63 -2.41
CA ALA A 54 4.27 6.69 -0.97
C ALA A 54 5.28 7.63 -0.29
N LYS A 55 6.58 7.54 -0.63
CA LYS A 55 7.61 8.47 -0.14
C LYS A 55 7.29 9.92 -0.52
N ASN A 56 6.86 10.16 -1.76
CA ASN A 56 6.48 11.49 -2.20
C ASN A 56 5.26 12.01 -1.43
N PHE A 57 4.28 11.17 -1.14
CA PHE A 57 3.16 11.54 -0.28
C PHE A 57 3.64 11.91 1.13
N MET A 58 4.52 11.09 1.73
CA MET A 58 5.04 11.31 3.08
C MET A 58 5.81 12.63 3.23
N LYS A 59 6.48 13.12 2.19
CA LYS A 59 7.16 14.43 2.21
C LYS A 59 6.19 15.61 2.39
N ASN A 60 4.92 15.41 2.03
CA ASN A 60 3.88 16.45 2.08
C ASN A 60 2.97 16.33 3.30
N ILE A 61 3.17 15.33 4.17
CA ILE A 61 2.44 15.21 5.44
C ILE A 61 3.12 16.07 6.50
N SER A 62 2.32 16.91 7.16
CA SER A 62 2.74 17.56 8.40
C SER A 62 2.45 16.63 9.57
N TRP A 63 3.49 16.19 10.26
CA TRP A 63 3.40 15.43 11.49
C TRP A 63 3.18 16.32 12.74
N GLU A 64 3.16 17.62 12.56
CA GLU A 64 2.93 18.62 13.62
C GLU A 64 1.45 18.77 13.97
N LYS A 65 0.56 18.29 13.10
CA LYS A 65 -0.89 18.29 13.35
C LYS A 65 -1.25 17.19 14.33
N GLU A 66 -2.24 17.46 15.17
CA GLU A 66 -2.71 16.49 16.16
C GLU A 66 -3.20 15.17 15.52
N THR A 67 -3.90 15.24 14.40
CA THR A 67 -4.40 14.05 13.68
C THR A 67 -4.50 14.30 12.19
N THR A 68 -4.06 13.34 11.39
CA THR A 68 -4.26 13.30 9.94
C THR A 68 -5.02 12.05 9.55
N LEU A 69 -6.19 12.19 8.94
CA LEU A 69 -6.95 11.08 8.38
C LEU A 69 -6.53 10.84 6.91
N ILE A 70 -6.12 9.62 6.62
CA ILE A 70 -5.76 9.16 5.28
C ILE A 70 -6.78 8.11 4.85
N VAL A 71 -7.44 8.33 3.70
CA VAL A 71 -8.33 7.35 3.08
C VAL A 71 -7.71 6.89 1.77
N SER A 72 -7.52 5.58 1.62
CA SER A 72 -6.85 4.99 0.47
C SER A 72 -7.38 3.57 0.20
N HIS A 73 -6.61 2.73 -0.48
CA HIS A 73 -6.96 1.39 -0.94
C HIS A 73 -6.04 0.34 -0.30
N GLY A 74 -6.51 -0.91 -0.21
CA GLY A 74 -5.83 -1.96 0.53
C GLY A 74 -4.40 -2.23 0.07
N GLY A 75 -4.15 -2.30 -1.25
CA GLY A 75 -2.80 -2.51 -1.80
C GLY A 75 -1.87 -1.35 -1.49
N PHE A 76 -2.32 -0.11 -1.72
CA PHE A 76 -1.51 1.07 -1.44
C PHE A 76 -1.28 1.30 0.07
N MET A 77 -2.26 0.97 0.93
CA MET A 77 -2.11 1.06 2.39
C MET A 77 -0.99 0.16 2.92
N ARG A 78 -0.80 -1.04 2.35
CA ARG A 78 0.33 -1.93 2.69
C ARG A 78 1.66 -1.25 2.39
N VAL A 79 1.78 -0.65 1.21
CA VAL A 79 2.98 0.07 0.79
C VAL A 79 3.21 1.30 1.66
N LEU A 80 2.16 2.07 1.93
CA LEU A 80 2.24 3.27 2.77
C LEU A 80 2.69 2.91 4.19
N LEU A 81 2.11 1.87 4.79
CA LEU A 81 2.44 1.44 6.14
C LEU A 81 3.90 0.95 6.24
N THR A 82 4.36 0.13 5.28
CA THR A 82 5.77 -0.30 5.25
C THR A 82 6.72 0.88 5.06
N THR A 83 6.31 1.90 4.29
CA THR A 83 7.09 3.13 4.10
C THR A 83 7.17 3.95 5.40
N ILE A 84 6.03 4.15 6.07
CA ILE A 84 5.98 4.90 7.35
C ILE A 84 6.82 4.23 8.43
N LEU A 85 6.73 2.90 8.54
CA LEU A 85 7.44 2.11 9.54
C LEU A 85 8.89 1.80 9.15
N ASN A 86 9.34 2.26 7.98
CA ASN A 86 10.67 2.00 7.42
C ASN A 86 11.00 0.49 7.35
N LEU A 87 10.03 -0.32 6.93
CA LEU A 87 10.18 -1.76 6.77
C LEU A 87 10.62 -2.13 5.36
N PRO A 88 11.31 -3.28 5.17
CA PRO A 88 11.60 -3.81 3.85
C PRO A 88 10.32 -4.03 3.03
N ARG A 89 10.37 -3.76 1.70
CA ARG A 89 9.20 -3.87 0.81
C ARG A 89 8.48 -5.21 0.89
N LYS A 90 9.19 -6.32 0.98
CA LYS A 90 8.60 -7.67 1.12
C LYS A 90 7.64 -7.79 2.31
N ASN A 91 7.78 -6.95 3.32
CA ASN A 91 6.90 -6.97 4.49
C ASN A 91 5.48 -6.45 4.20
N LEU A 92 5.23 -5.88 3.02
CA LEU A 92 3.87 -5.45 2.65
C LEU A 92 2.86 -6.61 2.65
N LEU A 93 3.32 -7.85 2.41
CA LEU A 93 2.48 -9.05 2.45
C LEU A 93 2.09 -9.48 3.88
N ASN A 94 2.76 -8.95 4.90
CA ASN A 94 2.47 -9.25 6.30
C ASN A 94 1.27 -8.45 6.83
N PHE A 95 0.76 -7.49 6.05
CA PHE A 95 -0.35 -6.64 6.46
C PHE A 95 -1.61 -6.97 5.65
N GLN A 96 -2.73 -7.06 6.36
CA GLN A 96 -4.05 -7.20 5.77
C GLN A 96 -4.91 -6.01 6.18
N PHE A 97 -5.71 -5.51 5.25
CA PHE A 97 -6.66 -4.43 5.49
C PHE A 97 -8.03 -4.87 4.96
N GLU A 98 -9.01 -4.88 5.83
CA GLU A 98 -10.40 -5.07 5.46
C GLU A 98 -11.03 -3.75 5.03
N ASN A 99 -12.11 -3.83 4.27
CA ASN A 99 -12.83 -2.65 3.84
C ASN A 99 -13.31 -1.86 5.06
N CYS A 100 -13.12 -0.54 5.02
CA CYS A 100 -13.46 0.38 6.10
C CYS A 100 -12.73 0.12 7.43
N SER A 101 -11.67 -0.69 7.45
CA SER A 101 -10.84 -0.86 8.65
C SER A 101 -10.02 0.40 8.96
N ILE A 102 -9.70 0.58 10.24
CA ILE A 102 -8.88 1.67 10.73
C ILE A 102 -7.50 1.13 11.15
N THR A 103 -6.45 1.77 10.65
CA THR A 103 -5.07 1.55 11.09
C THR A 103 -4.51 2.87 11.60
N GLU A 104 -3.97 2.85 12.81
CA GLU A 104 -3.46 4.03 13.49
C GLU A 104 -1.95 3.93 13.70
N VAL A 105 -1.24 4.96 13.22
CA VAL A 105 0.19 5.14 13.44
C VAL A 105 0.41 6.41 14.25
N ILE A 106 1.14 6.29 15.34
CA ILE A 106 1.50 7.41 16.21
C ILE A 106 2.95 7.82 15.92
N LYS A 107 3.16 9.09 15.65
CA LYS A 107 4.48 9.71 15.53
C LYS A 107 4.77 10.53 16.78
N ILE A 108 5.80 10.14 17.51
CA ILE A 108 6.34 10.89 18.64
C ILE A 108 7.62 11.58 18.17
N GLU A 109 7.79 12.83 18.55
CA GLU A 109 8.97 13.61 18.19
C GLU A 109 10.27 12.84 18.55
N ASN A 110 11.23 12.82 17.62
CA ASN A 110 12.52 12.13 17.77
C ASN A 110 12.44 10.61 17.99
N LYS A 111 11.28 9.97 17.75
CA LYS A 111 11.12 8.52 17.82
C LYS A 111 10.66 7.93 16.48
N GLN A 112 10.88 6.63 16.33
CA GLN A 112 10.29 5.88 15.22
C GLN A 112 8.76 5.88 15.34
N PRO A 113 8.03 5.89 14.21
CA PRO A 113 6.58 5.73 14.22
C PRO A 113 6.16 4.42 14.90
N ILE A 114 5.09 4.47 15.66
CA ILE A 114 4.53 3.33 16.39
C ILE A 114 3.22 2.92 15.73
N LEU A 115 3.11 1.67 15.31
CA LEU A 115 1.84 1.08 14.89
C LEU A 115 1.01 0.80 16.15
N ASN A 116 -0.03 1.61 16.38
CA ASN A 116 -0.86 1.51 17.57
C ASN A 116 -2.07 0.58 17.38
N LYS A 117 -2.69 0.66 16.19
CA LYS A 117 -3.80 -0.23 15.80
C LYS A 117 -3.61 -0.66 14.35
N ILE A 118 -4.00 -1.89 14.05
CA ILE A 118 -4.02 -2.39 12.69
C ILE A 118 -5.34 -3.10 12.39
N ASN A 119 -5.90 -2.82 11.22
CA ASN A 119 -7.09 -3.49 10.70
C ASN A 119 -8.27 -3.54 11.70
N PHE A 120 -8.47 -2.48 12.47
CA PHE A 120 -9.54 -2.39 13.46
C PHE A 120 -10.89 -2.21 12.76
N THR A 121 -11.86 -3.07 13.07
CA THR A 121 -13.19 -3.13 12.44
C THR A 121 -14.35 -3.08 13.43
N GLU A 122 -14.10 -3.03 14.74
CA GLU A 122 -15.16 -3.07 15.76
C GLU A 122 -16.18 -1.92 15.65
N HIS A 123 -15.81 -0.80 15.04
CA HIS A 123 -16.72 0.31 14.76
C HIS A 123 -17.75 0.01 13.66
N LEU A 124 -17.64 -1.15 12.98
CA LEU A 124 -18.57 -1.61 11.94
C LEU A 124 -19.67 -2.54 12.46
N LEU A 125 -19.64 -2.89 13.76
CA LEU A 125 -20.59 -3.78 14.42
C LEU A 125 -21.83 -3.06 14.90
#